data_02b31791b5ba1d9b27192680bed11667
#
_entry.id   02b31791b5ba1d9b27192680bed11667
#
_cell.length_a   1.000
_cell.length_b   1.000
_cell.length_c   1.000
_cell.angle_alpha   90.00
_cell.angle_beta   90.00
_cell.angle_gamma   90.00
#
_symmetry.space_group_name_H-M   'P 1'
#
loop_
_entity.id
_entity.type
_entity.pdbx_description
1 polymer ?
#
loop_
_entity_poly.entity_id
_entity_poly.type
_entity_poly.pdbx_seq_one_letter_code
_entity_poly.pdbx_strand_id
1 'polypeptide(L)'
;LYFNDKERTSALISICSLLNILLPDSQPNKKIYDSFEKFINSINLENWIFLYIFFEINLIKELGFDTNLTEYSNNIGDDKNFLKIKIDGYIYEIPNYLIHKKIPENFTNLLIRKSLYFSRQVIQNKFFIPNNLLFPKSRIILENYFN
;
A
#
# COMPACT_ATOMS: atom_id res chain seq x y z
N LEU A 1 13.22 -12.73 -15.53
CA LEU A 1 12.07 -12.14 -16.19
C LEU A 1 11.89 -10.66 -15.83
N TYR A 2 12.16 -10.29 -14.58
CA TYR A 2 11.98 -8.92 -14.10
C TYR A 2 13.31 -8.21 -13.82
N PHE A 3 14.43 -8.78 -14.22
CA PHE A 3 15.75 -8.25 -13.89
C PHE A 3 16.05 -6.88 -14.48
N ASN A 4 15.42 -6.55 -15.62
CA ASN A 4 15.60 -5.28 -16.29
C ASN A 4 14.53 -4.24 -15.90
N ASP A 5 13.51 -4.64 -15.15
CA ASP A 5 12.46 -3.77 -14.66
C ASP A 5 12.74 -3.41 -13.21
N LYS A 6 13.36 -2.27 -13.03
CA LYS A 6 13.79 -1.80 -11.70
C LYS A 6 12.62 -1.52 -10.77
N GLU A 7 11.52 -1.03 -11.33
CA GLU A 7 10.35 -0.68 -10.53
C GLU A 7 9.68 -1.93 -9.97
N ARG A 8 9.43 -2.93 -10.80
CA ARG A 8 8.83 -4.20 -10.37
C ARG A 8 9.73 -4.97 -9.42
N THR A 9 11.02 -5.02 -9.71
CA THR A 9 12.00 -5.64 -8.83
C THR A 9 12.01 -4.95 -7.47
N SER A 10 11.99 -3.63 -7.46
CA SER A 10 11.94 -2.84 -6.23
C SER A 10 10.69 -3.14 -5.42
N ALA A 11 9.53 -3.32 -6.08
CA ALA A 11 8.28 -3.70 -5.43
C ALA A 11 8.39 -5.07 -4.76
N LEU A 12 8.97 -6.05 -5.42
CA LEU A 12 9.18 -7.39 -4.85
C LEU A 12 10.08 -7.35 -3.63
N ILE A 13 11.19 -6.62 -3.71
CA ILE A 13 12.11 -6.47 -2.58
C ILE A 13 11.41 -5.76 -1.41
N SER A 14 10.63 -4.74 -1.71
CA SER A 14 9.86 -4.02 -0.71
C SER A 14 8.88 -4.93 0.04
N ILE A 15 8.10 -5.73 -0.69
CA ILE A 15 7.16 -6.69 -0.08
C ILE A 15 7.90 -7.67 0.81
N CYS A 16 8.97 -8.27 0.32
CA CYS A 16 9.74 -9.23 1.09
C CYS A 16 10.29 -8.60 2.37
N SER A 17 10.79 -7.38 2.29
CA SER A 17 11.30 -6.63 3.45
C SER A 17 10.20 -6.35 4.47
N LEU A 18 9.04 -5.88 4.01
CA LEU A 18 7.90 -5.59 4.88
C LEU A 18 7.38 -6.86 5.57
N LEU A 19 7.21 -7.94 4.83
CA LEU A 19 6.73 -9.20 5.38
C LEU A 19 7.72 -9.77 6.40
N ASN A 20 9.02 -9.69 6.11
CA ASN A 20 10.04 -10.17 7.02
C ASN A 20 10.04 -9.42 8.36
N ILE A 21 9.74 -8.12 8.35
CA ILE A 21 9.70 -7.29 9.56
C ILE A 21 8.37 -7.45 10.31
N LEU A 22 7.25 -7.50 9.58
CA LEU A 22 5.92 -7.39 10.16
C LEU A 22 5.29 -8.73 10.53
N LEU A 23 5.68 -9.83 9.87
CA LEU A 23 5.12 -11.14 10.18
C LEU A 23 5.95 -11.86 11.25
N PRO A 24 5.28 -12.45 12.26
CA PRO A 24 5.97 -13.32 13.21
C PRO A 24 6.49 -14.59 12.53
N ASP A 25 7.71 -15.00 12.84
CA ASP A 25 8.38 -16.17 12.24
C ASP A 25 7.63 -17.48 12.43
N SER A 26 6.82 -17.58 13.47
CA SER A 26 6.19 -18.82 13.90
C SER A 26 4.70 -18.95 13.56
N GLN A 27 4.10 -17.93 12.95
CA GLN A 27 2.66 -17.93 12.64
C GLN A 27 2.40 -17.72 11.16
N PRO A 28 2.02 -18.79 10.41
CA PRO A 28 1.63 -18.64 9.03
C PRO A 28 0.31 -17.86 8.94
N ASN A 29 0.26 -16.89 8.05
CA ASN A 29 -0.95 -16.13 7.74
C ASN A 29 -1.35 -16.44 6.28
N LYS A 30 -2.31 -17.34 6.14
CA LYS A 30 -2.76 -17.79 4.82
C LYS A 30 -3.29 -16.66 3.96
N LYS A 31 -4.06 -15.74 4.55
CA LYS A 31 -4.66 -14.62 3.80
C LYS A 31 -3.60 -13.70 3.22
N ILE A 32 -2.54 -13.44 3.95
CA ILE A 32 -1.42 -12.61 3.48
C ILE A 32 -0.68 -13.34 2.35
N TYR A 33 -0.40 -14.63 2.52
CA TYR A 33 0.27 -15.41 1.48
C TYR A 33 -0.56 -15.51 0.20
N ASP A 34 -1.87 -15.72 0.31
CA ASP A 34 -2.78 -15.74 -0.84
C ASP A 34 -2.79 -14.38 -1.56
N SER A 35 -2.79 -13.30 -0.81
CA SER A 35 -2.74 -11.94 -1.34
C SER A 35 -1.41 -11.67 -2.05
N PHE A 36 -0.31 -12.12 -1.47
CA PHE A 36 1.02 -12.02 -2.06
C PHE A 36 1.10 -12.79 -3.38
N GLU A 37 0.60 -14.01 -3.40
CA GLU A 37 0.57 -14.84 -4.60
C GLU A 37 -0.24 -14.20 -5.73
N LYS A 38 -1.39 -13.63 -5.40
CA LYS A 38 -2.20 -12.88 -6.38
C LYS A 38 -1.42 -11.69 -6.96
N PHE A 39 -0.71 -10.97 -6.13
CA PHE A 39 0.12 -9.86 -6.59
C PHE A 39 1.22 -10.36 -7.54
N ILE A 40 1.95 -11.43 -7.16
CA ILE A 40 3.02 -12.01 -7.99
C ILE A 40 2.48 -12.42 -9.36
N ASN A 41 1.32 -13.05 -9.40
CA ASN A 41 0.71 -13.47 -10.66
C ASN A 41 0.24 -12.30 -11.52
N SER A 42 0.12 -11.12 -10.95
CA SER A 42 -0.36 -9.91 -11.63
C SER A 42 0.74 -8.89 -11.92
N ILE A 43 1.99 -9.19 -11.58
CA ILE A 43 3.09 -8.21 -11.65
C ILE A 43 3.42 -7.80 -13.09
N ASN A 44 3.03 -8.60 -14.08
CA ASN A 44 3.23 -8.28 -15.50
C ASN A 44 2.17 -7.32 -16.07
N LEU A 45 1.08 -7.07 -15.35
CA LEU A 45 0.03 -6.20 -15.80
C LEU A 45 0.50 -4.74 -15.81
N GLU A 46 -0.07 -3.94 -16.69
CA GLU A 46 0.24 -2.51 -16.78
C GLU A 46 -0.11 -1.77 -15.48
N ASN A 47 -1.17 -2.18 -14.83
CA ASN A 47 -1.65 -1.57 -13.58
C ASN A 47 -1.07 -2.20 -12.30
N TRP A 48 0.04 -2.90 -12.40
CA TRP A 48 0.66 -3.65 -11.29
C TRP A 48 0.89 -2.81 -10.03
N ILE A 49 1.21 -1.51 -10.18
CA ILE A 49 1.49 -0.66 -9.02
C ILE A 49 0.25 -0.44 -8.15
N PHE A 50 -0.94 -0.36 -8.76
CA PHE A 50 -2.18 -0.26 -7.99
C PHE A 50 -2.49 -1.56 -7.25
N LEU A 51 -2.19 -2.70 -7.86
CA LEU A 51 -2.32 -4.00 -7.20
C LEU A 51 -1.33 -4.13 -6.03
N TYR A 52 -0.14 -3.57 -6.17
CA TYR A 52 0.82 -3.45 -5.08
C TYR A 52 0.25 -2.64 -3.92
N ILE A 53 -0.32 -1.48 -4.21
CA ILE A 53 -0.91 -0.59 -3.20
C ILE A 53 -2.07 -1.29 -2.49
N PHE A 54 -2.95 -1.97 -3.23
CA PHE A 54 -4.02 -2.76 -2.62
C PHE A 54 -3.47 -3.89 -1.75
N PHE A 55 -2.37 -4.51 -2.16
CA PHE A 55 -1.69 -5.51 -1.33
C PHE A 55 -1.25 -4.91 0.01
N GLU A 56 -0.60 -3.74 0.01
CA GLU A 56 -0.18 -3.09 1.24
C GLU A 56 -1.37 -2.75 2.15
N ILE A 57 -2.45 -2.24 1.60
CA ILE A 57 -3.67 -1.91 2.37
C ILE A 57 -4.27 -3.18 2.98
N ASN A 58 -4.30 -4.27 2.23
CA ASN A 58 -4.77 -5.55 2.74
C ASN A 58 -3.84 -6.10 3.83
N LEU A 59 -2.54 -5.95 3.67
CA LEU A 59 -1.56 -6.34 4.68
C LEU A 59 -1.83 -5.62 6.01
N ILE A 60 -2.03 -4.32 5.96
CA ILE A 60 -2.36 -3.51 7.14
C ILE A 60 -3.61 -4.05 7.83
N LYS A 61 -4.65 -4.38 7.07
CA LYS A 61 -5.89 -4.94 7.59
C LYS A 61 -5.66 -6.30 8.25
N GLU A 62 -4.95 -7.20 7.58
CA GLU A 62 -4.68 -8.55 8.10
C GLU A 62 -3.76 -8.54 9.33
N LEU A 63 -2.96 -7.49 9.50
CA LEU A 63 -2.17 -7.29 10.72
C LEU A 63 -2.99 -6.73 11.88
N GLY A 64 -4.29 -6.55 11.69
CA GLY A 64 -5.22 -6.16 12.74
C GLY A 64 -5.60 -4.69 12.75
N PHE A 65 -5.23 -3.92 11.72
CA PHE A 65 -5.59 -2.52 11.63
C PHE A 65 -6.41 -2.23 10.38
N ASP A 66 -7.74 -2.34 10.52
CA ASP A 66 -8.66 -1.97 9.44
C ASP A 66 -8.86 -0.45 9.43
N THR A 67 -8.50 0.18 8.30
CA THR A 67 -8.68 1.62 8.10
C THR A 67 -10.14 2.01 7.89
N ASN A 68 -11.03 1.04 7.64
CA ASN A 68 -12.47 1.26 7.40
C ASN A 68 -12.75 2.29 6.30
N LEU A 69 -11.97 2.27 5.24
CA LEU A 69 -12.05 3.27 4.17
C LEU A 69 -13.42 3.33 3.51
N THR A 70 -14.11 2.21 3.41
CA THR A 70 -15.44 2.16 2.79
C THR A 70 -16.49 2.98 3.53
N GLU A 71 -16.30 3.24 4.82
CA GLU A 71 -17.20 4.08 5.60
C GLU A 71 -17.23 5.54 5.11
N TYR A 72 -16.19 5.96 4.41
CA TYR A 72 -16.06 7.32 3.91
C TYR A 72 -16.58 7.50 2.48
N SER A 73 -17.17 6.47 1.88
CA SER A 73 -17.62 6.52 0.48
C SER A 73 -18.66 7.60 0.21
N ASN A 74 -19.48 7.96 1.20
CA ASN A 74 -20.49 9.01 1.10
C ASN A 74 -19.95 10.43 1.32
N ASN A 75 -18.70 10.55 1.76
CA ASN A 75 -18.07 11.84 2.07
C ASN A 75 -17.30 12.42 0.90
N ILE A 76 -17.25 11.71 -0.23
CA ILE A 76 -16.49 12.11 -1.40
C ILE A 76 -17.34 13.03 -2.26
N GLY A 77 -16.88 14.27 -2.42
CA GLY A 77 -17.48 15.22 -3.37
C GLY A 77 -17.09 14.86 -4.80
N ASP A 78 -17.96 15.19 -5.76
CA ASP A 78 -17.77 14.83 -7.17
C ASP A 78 -16.50 15.42 -7.80
N ASP A 79 -15.99 16.52 -7.24
CA ASP A 79 -14.86 17.28 -7.81
C ASP A 79 -13.51 17.01 -7.15
N LYS A 80 -13.44 16.09 -6.18
CA LYS A 80 -12.21 15.85 -5.43
C LYS A 80 -11.66 14.46 -5.67
N ASN A 81 -10.40 14.37 -6.11
CA ASN A 81 -9.70 13.11 -6.28
C ASN A 81 -9.14 12.54 -4.96
N PHE A 82 -9.14 13.35 -3.90
CA PHE A 82 -8.57 13.01 -2.60
C PHE A 82 -9.50 13.42 -1.48
N LEU A 83 -9.51 12.64 -0.41
CA LEU A 83 -10.26 12.93 0.80
C LEU A 83 -9.30 12.99 1.99
N LYS A 84 -9.43 14.02 2.83
CA LYS A 84 -8.70 14.09 4.09
C LYS A 84 -9.57 13.50 5.20
N ILE A 85 -9.03 12.50 5.89
CA ILE A 85 -9.71 11.88 7.02
C ILE A 85 -8.77 11.76 8.21
N LYS A 86 -9.35 11.70 9.39
CA LYS A 86 -8.63 11.53 10.65
C LYS A 86 -8.82 10.09 11.13
N ILE A 87 -7.73 9.38 11.31
CA ILE A 87 -7.73 8.02 11.84
C ILE A 87 -6.74 7.99 13.02
N ASP A 88 -7.22 7.64 14.21
CA ASP A 88 -6.41 7.52 15.42
C ASP A 88 -5.52 8.75 15.72
N GLY A 89 -6.06 9.94 15.49
CA GLY A 89 -5.35 11.19 15.76
C GLY A 89 -4.48 11.70 14.61
N TYR A 90 -4.28 10.92 13.57
CA TYR A 90 -3.51 11.32 12.39
C TYR A 90 -4.43 11.71 11.23
N ILE A 91 -4.06 12.77 10.50
CA ILE A 91 -4.79 13.21 9.31
C ILE A 91 -4.10 12.62 8.08
N TYR A 92 -4.87 11.89 7.27
CA TYR A 92 -4.39 11.28 6.03
C TYR A 92 -5.13 11.86 4.83
N GLU A 93 -4.39 12.09 3.75
CA GLU A 93 -4.97 12.40 2.44
C GLU A 93 -5.05 11.11 1.63
N ILE A 94 -6.26 10.69 1.30
CA ILE A 94 -6.51 9.38 0.69
C ILE A 94 -7.06 9.56 -0.71
N PRO A 95 -6.44 8.94 -1.73
CA PRO A 95 -7.03 8.91 -3.07
C PRO A 95 -8.39 8.20 -3.06
N ASN A 96 -9.36 8.80 -3.76
CA ASN A 96 -10.73 8.29 -3.77
C ASN A 96 -10.85 6.86 -4.29
N TYR A 97 -10.00 6.46 -5.23
CA TYR A 97 -10.06 5.11 -5.79
C TYR A 97 -9.81 4.02 -4.72
N LEU A 98 -9.02 4.34 -3.69
CA LEU A 98 -8.78 3.41 -2.58
C LEU A 98 -10.02 3.21 -1.73
N ILE A 99 -10.84 4.24 -1.59
CA ILE A 99 -12.10 4.18 -0.85
C ILE A 99 -13.13 3.33 -1.61
N HIS A 100 -13.21 3.54 -2.93
CA HIS A 100 -14.12 2.77 -3.80
C HIS A 100 -13.59 1.39 -4.18
N LYS A 101 -12.32 1.09 -3.91
CA LYS A 101 -11.64 -0.16 -4.28
C LYS A 101 -11.68 -0.44 -5.78
N LYS A 102 -11.51 0.60 -6.59
CA LYS A 102 -11.46 0.52 -8.05
C LYS A 102 -10.13 1.03 -8.55
N ILE A 103 -9.50 0.29 -9.48
CA ILE A 103 -8.30 0.75 -10.16
C ILE A 103 -8.68 1.88 -11.12
N PRO A 104 -8.01 3.06 -11.06
CA PRO A 104 -8.32 4.15 -11.97
C PRO A 104 -7.95 3.78 -13.42
N GLU A 105 -8.78 4.18 -14.37
CA GLU A 105 -8.51 3.97 -15.79
C GLU A 105 -7.37 4.86 -16.29
N ASN A 106 -7.34 6.10 -15.82
CA ASN A 106 -6.29 7.08 -16.14
C ASN A 106 -5.60 7.49 -14.84
N PHE A 107 -4.27 7.52 -14.86
CA PHE A 107 -3.50 7.84 -13.67
C PHE A 107 -2.22 8.60 -14.00
N THR A 108 -1.73 9.33 -13.03
CA THR A 108 -0.47 10.09 -13.08
C THR A 108 0.49 9.56 -12.04
N ASN A 109 1.77 9.90 -12.19
CA ASN A 109 2.76 9.60 -11.15
C ASN A 109 2.40 10.26 -9.81
N LEU A 110 1.77 11.43 -9.85
CA LEU A 110 1.30 12.09 -8.63
C LEU A 110 0.28 11.23 -7.87
N LEU A 111 -0.68 10.62 -8.58
CA LEU A 111 -1.66 9.74 -7.95
C LEU A 111 -1.00 8.53 -7.30
N ILE A 112 -0.07 7.89 -8.01
CA ILE A 112 0.69 6.76 -7.48
C ILE A 112 1.49 7.16 -6.25
N ARG A 113 2.22 8.27 -6.33
CA ARG A 113 3.04 8.78 -5.22
C ARG A 113 2.20 9.08 -3.98
N LYS A 114 1.05 9.73 -4.15
CA LYS A 114 0.16 10.02 -3.03
C LYS A 114 -0.43 8.76 -2.41
N SER A 115 -0.72 7.76 -3.22
CA SER A 115 -1.20 6.46 -2.75
C SER A 115 -0.14 5.73 -1.92
N LEU A 116 1.09 5.70 -2.41
CA LEU A 116 2.22 5.10 -1.71
C LEU A 116 2.54 5.86 -0.42
N TYR A 117 2.42 7.19 -0.45
CA TYR A 117 2.63 8.03 0.73
C TYR A 117 1.59 7.73 1.82
N PHE A 118 0.31 7.62 1.45
CA PHE A 118 -0.75 7.26 2.39
C PHE A 118 -0.47 5.90 3.04
N SER A 119 -0.22 4.87 2.23
CA SER A 119 0.05 3.53 2.72
C SER A 119 1.27 3.50 3.65
N ARG A 120 2.35 4.18 3.27
CA ARG A 120 3.56 4.29 4.09
C ARG A 120 3.28 4.95 5.43
N GLN A 121 2.54 6.06 5.43
CA GLN A 121 2.21 6.76 6.68
C GLN A 121 1.44 5.85 7.65
N VAL A 122 0.46 5.09 7.15
CA VAL A 122 -0.30 4.17 8.00
C VAL A 122 0.62 3.08 8.57
N ILE A 123 1.43 2.46 7.72
CA ILE A 123 2.35 1.41 8.14
C ILE A 123 3.34 1.93 9.19
N GLN A 124 3.93 3.10 8.96
CA GLN A 124 4.87 3.71 9.89
C GLN A 124 4.22 4.04 11.23
N ASN A 125 3.04 4.68 11.20
CA ASN A 125 2.37 5.12 12.41
C ASN A 125 1.84 3.97 13.26
N LYS A 126 1.46 2.86 12.63
CA LYS A 126 0.83 1.74 13.33
C LYS A 126 1.80 0.63 13.73
N PHE A 127 2.83 0.38 12.94
CA PHE A 127 3.66 -0.80 13.13
C PHE A 127 5.13 -0.49 13.38
N PHE A 128 5.69 0.55 12.76
CA PHE A 128 7.11 0.83 12.88
C PHE A 128 7.44 1.76 14.05
N ILE A 129 6.82 2.95 14.10
CA ILE A 129 7.09 3.92 15.15
C ILE A 129 6.77 3.38 16.54
N PRO A 130 5.59 2.75 16.78
CA PRO A 130 5.28 2.23 18.11
C PRO A 130 6.23 1.13 18.60
N ASN A 131 6.87 0.40 17.68
CA ASN A 131 7.78 -0.70 17.98
C ASN A 131 9.25 -0.34 17.81
N ASN A 132 9.59 0.92 17.59
CA ASN A 132 10.97 1.40 17.35
C ASN A 132 11.67 0.65 16.21
N LEU A 133 10.93 0.32 15.15
CA LEU A 133 11.47 -0.37 13.98
C LEU A 133 11.88 0.63 12.90
N LEU A 134 12.94 0.29 12.17
CA LEU A 134 13.40 1.07 11.02
C LEU A 134 12.59 0.68 9.78
N PHE A 135 12.09 1.67 9.08
CA PHE A 135 11.35 1.46 7.85
C PHE A 135 12.30 1.01 6.73
N PRO A 136 11.92 -0.03 5.92
CA PRO A 136 12.82 -0.58 4.91
C PRO A 136 13.17 0.45 3.82
N LYS A 137 14.47 0.58 3.51
CA LYS A 137 14.94 1.46 2.44
C LYS A 137 14.39 1.05 1.07
N SER A 138 14.19 -0.25 0.84
CA SER A 138 13.62 -0.78 -0.39
C SER A 138 12.24 -0.18 -0.69
N ARG A 139 11.43 0.03 0.34
CA ARG A 139 10.11 0.64 0.19
C ARG A 139 10.19 2.12 -0.19
N ILE A 140 11.15 2.84 0.37
CA ILE A 140 11.40 4.24 0.01
C ILE A 140 11.92 4.35 -1.43
N ILE A 141 12.78 3.45 -1.84
CA ILE A 141 13.30 3.39 -3.21
C ILE A 141 12.14 3.20 -4.20
N LEU A 142 11.21 2.28 -3.90
CA LEU A 142 10.03 2.08 -4.74
C LEU A 142 9.24 3.37 -4.92
N GLU A 143 8.96 4.06 -3.82
CA GLU A 143 8.21 5.32 -3.83
C GLU A 143 8.91 6.39 -4.68
N ASN A 144 10.23 6.45 -4.64
CA ASN A 144 11.02 7.44 -5.38
C ASN A 144 10.97 7.26 -6.89
N TYR A 145 10.63 6.08 -7.40
CA TYR A 145 10.44 5.89 -8.85
C TYR A 145 9.28 6.71 -9.42
N PHE A 146 8.37 7.16 -8.57
CA PHE A 146 7.18 7.91 -8.98
C PHE A 146 7.23 9.39 -8.60
N ASN A 147 8.38 9.87 -8.24
CA ASN A 147 8.60 11.30 -7.95
C ASN A 147 8.57 12.17 -9.22
#